data_38520ee31add0c64ad4f0904a7c37353
#
_entry.id   38520ee31add0c64ad4f0904a7c37353
#
_cell.length_a   1.000
_cell.length_b   1.000
_cell.length_c   1.000
_cell.angle_alpha   90.00
_cell.angle_beta   90.00
_cell.angle_gamma   90.00
#
_symmetry.space_group_name_H-M   'P 1'
#
loop_
_entity.id
_entity.type
_entity.pdbx_description
1 polymer ?
#
loop_
_entity_poly.entity_id
_entity_poly.type
_entity_poly.pdbx_seq_one_letter_code
_entity_poly.pdbx_strand_id
1 'polypeptide(L)'
;MSNKRVYLVTGAAGFIGSRIMRRLIANGEEVHILIRKGTKLWRIEGMLDRVICHLSDLSDAGELAKIVDKVKPRVIYHLATYGAYPYQNEPDKIIHTNILGTWNLLKASAHIDCELFVNTGSSSEYGFKELPMKEADLLEPASYYAVTKSSQTLLCFHIAREEKRPIVTLRPFSVYGPYEEPTRFIPTLMKALHFKEKMNLVSPKISRDHIYVEDVVDICLMVDQLKQFAGEIFNVGTGIQSSIKDVVEAAVRVTGETADFKWGEMKPRTWDTHHWVADISKARQSLNWSPKVSLEKGLSLMWEWFKSNHSLYDLAGRR
;
A
#
# COMPACT_ATOMS: atom_id res chain seq x y z
N MET A 1 -9.53 17.72 26.73
CA MET A 1 -10.16 16.65 25.94
C MET A 1 -9.40 16.59 24.62
N SER A 2 -8.71 15.51 24.33
CA SER A 2 -8.07 15.32 23.01
C SER A 2 -9.17 15.37 21.95
N ASN A 3 -9.08 16.34 21.04
CA ASN A 3 -10.05 16.47 19.95
C ASN A 3 -9.78 15.29 18.99
N LYS A 4 -10.52 14.17 19.13
CA LYS A 4 -10.39 13.01 18.28
C LYS A 4 -10.62 13.43 16.83
N ARG A 5 -9.70 13.05 15.95
CA ARG A 5 -9.90 13.22 14.51
C ARG A 5 -10.83 12.11 14.00
N VAL A 6 -11.67 12.46 13.05
CA VAL A 6 -12.50 11.51 12.31
C VAL A 6 -11.77 11.10 11.04
N TYR A 7 -11.54 9.81 10.87
CA TYR A 7 -10.81 9.25 9.74
C TYR A 7 -11.75 8.47 8.82
N LEU A 8 -11.60 8.63 7.51
CA LEU A 8 -12.22 7.78 6.51
C LEU A 8 -11.15 7.00 5.76
N VAL A 9 -11.21 5.67 5.81
CA VAL A 9 -10.24 4.79 5.16
C VAL A 9 -10.92 3.98 4.06
N THR A 10 -10.55 4.23 2.80
CA THR A 10 -10.92 3.34 1.69
C THR A 10 -9.84 2.29 1.52
N GLY A 11 -10.23 1.06 1.14
CA GLY A 11 -9.27 -0.04 1.07
C GLY A 11 -8.79 -0.56 2.43
N ALA A 12 -9.54 -0.30 3.51
CA ALA A 12 -9.22 -0.71 4.88
C ALA A 12 -9.06 -2.22 5.05
N ALA A 13 -9.76 -3.04 4.27
CA ALA A 13 -9.60 -4.50 4.25
C ALA A 13 -8.39 -4.98 3.42
N GLY A 14 -7.65 -4.07 2.77
CA GLY A 14 -6.39 -4.35 2.08
C GLY A 14 -5.21 -4.47 3.05
N PHE A 15 -4.04 -4.79 2.51
CA PHE A 15 -2.82 -4.98 3.30
C PHE A 15 -2.44 -3.71 4.09
N ILE A 16 -2.06 -2.63 3.43
CA ILE A 16 -1.62 -1.39 4.09
C ILE A 16 -2.78 -0.75 4.86
N GLY A 17 -4.00 -0.73 4.28
CA GLY A 17 -5.18 -0.13 4.91
C GLY A 17 -5.53 -0.76 6.24
N SER A 18 -5.42 -2.09 6.37
CA SER A 18 -5.66 -2.79 7.63
C SER A 18 -4.63 -2.44 8.71
N ARG A 19 -3.39 -2.13 8.33
CA ARG A 19 -2.34 -1.70 9.26
C ARG A 19 -2.57 -0.26 9.74
N ILE A 20 -2.91 0.65 8.82
CA ILE A 20 -3.30 2.03 9.16
C ILE A 20 -4.50 2.01 10.12
N MET A 21 -5.57 1.26 9.77
CA MET A 21 -6.76 1.14 10.60
C MET A 21 -6.42 0.65 12.02
N ARG A 22 -5.59 -0.40 12.15
CA ARG A 22 -5.14 -0.93 13.46
C ARG A 22 -4.43 0.14 14.29
N ARG A 23 -3.55 0.90 13.67
CA ARG A 23 -2.79 1.96 14.34
C ARG A 23 -3.70 3.11 14.77
N LEU A 24 -4.65 3.54 13.94
CA LEU A 24 -5.63 4.56 14.29
C LEU A 24 -6.50 4.14 15.47
N ILE A 25 -6.99 2.90 15.47
CA ILE A 25 -7.77 2.33 16.58
C ILE A 25 -6.93 2.29 17.87
N ALA A 26 -5.66 1.87 17.79
CA ALA A 26 -4.77 1.83 18.95
C ALA A 26 -4.50 3.23 19.53
N ASN A 27 -4.50 4.26 18.69
CA ASN A 27 -4.37 5.67 19.09
C ASN A 27 -5.69 6.25 19.63
N GLY A 28 -6.79 5.49 19.64
CA GLY A 28 -8.10 5.92 20.16
C GLY A 28 -8.88 6.83 19.21
N GLU A 29 -8.52 6.89 17.94
CA GLU A 29 -9.17 7.71 16.91
C GLU A 29 -10.54 7.15 16.48
N GLU A 30 -11.38 8.01 15.89
CA GLU A 30 -12.64 7.59 15.29
C GLU A 30 -12.41 7.17 13.83
N VAL A 31 -12.65 5.89 13.54
CA VAL A 31 -12.31 5.29 12.24
C VAL A 31 -13.56 4.82 11.52
N HIS A 32 -13.84 5.44 10.39
CA HIS A 32 -14.83 5.01 9.41
C HIS A 32 -14.13 4.30 8.25
N ILE A 33 -14.71 3.19 7.79
CA ILE A 33 -14.16 2.43 6.66
C ILE A 33 -15.20 2.26 5.56
N LEU A 34 -14.74 2.37 4.30
CA LEU A 34 -15.55 1.99 3.14
C LEU A 34 -15.22 0.55 2.75
N ILE A 35 -16.23 -0.30 2.73
CA ILE A 35 -16.16 -1.67 2.25
C ILE A 35 -17.24 -1.90 1.19
N ARG A 36 -16.92 -2.66 0.16
CA ARG A 36 -17.91 -3.05 -0.85
C ARG A 36 -18.47 -4.45 -0.58
N LYS A 37 -19.62 -4.76 -1.12
CA LYS A 37 -20.19 -6.10 -1.05
C LYS A 37 -19.20 -7.14 -1.58
N GLY A 38 -19.00 -8.23 -0.86
CA GLY A 38 -18.08 -9.30 -1.21
C GLY A 38 -16.60 -9.02 -0.88
N THR A 39 -16.30 -7.93 -0.15
CA THR A 39 -14.94 -7.70 0.36
C THR A 39 -14.52 -8.79 1.33
N LYS A 40 -13.34 -9.40 1.12
CA LYS A 40 -12.76 -10.34 2.07
C LYS A 40 -12.27 -9.59 3.30
N LEU A 41 -12.78 -9.96 4.47
CA LEU A 41 -12.55 -9.23 5.73
C LEU A 41 -11.49 -9.87 6.63
N TRP A 42 -10.85 -10.97 6.22
CA TRP A 42 -9.92 -11.75 7.05
C TRP A 42 -8.82 -10.90 7.75
N ARG A 43 -8.41 -9.78 7.15
CA ARG A 43 -7.42 -8.87 7.75
C ARG A 43 -7.99 -8.02 8.87
N ILE A 44 -9.30 -7.81 8.92
CA ILE A 44 -9.94 -6.84 9.81
C ILE A 44 -11.10 -7.42 10.62
N GLU A 45 -11.45 -8.70 10.41
CA GLU A 45 -12.64 -9.35 11.00
C GLU A 45 -12.72 -9.16 12.52
N GLY A 46 -11.63 -9.38 13.25
CA GLY A 46 -11.57 -9.22 14.71
C GLY A 46 -11.55 -7.76 15.22
N MET A 47 -11.87 -6.77 14.36
CA MET A 47 -11.82 -5.35 14.72
C MET A 47 -13.03 -4.56 14.19
N LEU A 48 -14.00 -5.25 13.60
CA LEU A 48 -15.19 -4.60 13.01
C LEU A 48 -16.06 -3.90 14.04
N ASP A 49 -16.05 -4.34 15.27
CA ASP A 49 -16.73 -3.73 16.43
C ASP A 49 -16.08 -2.43 16.90
N ARG A 50 -14.86 -2.12 16.43
CA ARG A 50 -14.07 -0.95 16.82
C ARG A 50 -14.02 0.13 15.74
N VAL A 51 -14.73 -0.05 14.63
CA VAL A 51 -14.80 0.87 13.50
C VAL A 51 -16.25 1.03 13.03
N ILE A 52 -16.52 2.10 12.32
CA ILE A 52 -17.83 2.33 11.70
C ILE A 52 -17.73 1.93 10.21
N CYS A 53 -18.42 0.85 9.86
CA CYS A 53 -18.42 0.33 8.49
C CYS A 53 -19.50 0.99 7.64
N HIS A 54 -19.11 1.45 6.44
CA HIS A 54 -20.02 1.92 5.41
C HIS A 54 -19.93 1.00 4.20
N LEU A 55 -21.08 0.47 3.79
CA LEU A 55 -21.15 -0.40 2.60
C LEU A 55 -21.38 0.46 1.36
N SER A 56 -20.33 0.67 0.57
CA SER A 56 -20.39 1.42 -0.68
C SER A 56 -19.29 1.00 -1.63
N ASP A 57 -19.57 1.05 -2.93
CA ASP A 57 -18.54 1.00 -3.97
C ASP A 57 -18.14 2.43 -4.35
N LEU A 58 -16.87 2.65 -4.66
CA LEU A 58 -16.38 3.96 -5.13
C LEU A 58 -17.00 4.41 -6.44
N SER A 59 -17.59 3.50 -7.21
CA SER A 59 -18.35 3.81 -8.43
C SER A 59 -19.72 4.42 -8.15
N ASP A 60 -20.29 4.23 -6.94
CA ASP A 60 -21.55 4.84 -6.53
C ASP A 60 -21.31 6.25 -5.95
N ALA A 61 -21.23 7.23 -6.85
CA ALA A 61 -20.96 8.62 -6.48
C ALA A 61 -22.03 9.22 -5.55
N GLY A 62 -23.31 8.78 -5.70
CA GLY A 62 -24.42 9.28 -4.88
C GLY A 62 -24.35 8.78 -3.44
N GLU A 63 -24.11 7.49 -3.25
CA GLU A 63 -23.96 6.92 -1.90
C GLU A 63 -22.67 7.40 -1.23
N LEU A 64 -21.59 7.53 -1.99
CA LEU A 64 -20.33 8.03 -1.49
C LEU A 64 -20.46 9.48 -0.96
N ALA A 65 -21.18 10.35 -1.68
CA ALA A 65 -21.45 11.72 -1.24
C ALA A 65 -22.23 11.74 0.09
N LYS A 66 -23.30 10.93 0.22
CA LYS A 66 -24.08 10.83 1.47
C LYS A 66 -23.23 10.36 2.66
N ILE A 67 -22.34 9.38 2.43
CA ILE A 67 -21.45 8.88 3.47
C ILE A 67 -20.48 9.97 3.90
N VAL A 68 -19.83 10.65 2.96
CA VAL A 68 -18.86 11.71 3.26
C VAL A 68 -19.54 12.88 3.98
N ASP A 69 -20.74 13.28 3.56
CA ASP A 69 -21.55 14.33 4.21
C ASP A 69 -21.92 13.98 5.66
N LYS A 70 -22.26 12.71 5.89
CA LYS A 70 -22.61 12.23 7.23
C LYS A 70 -21.39 12.14 8.15
N VAL A 71 -20.26 11.62 7.62
CA VAL A 71 -19.04 11.35 8.39
C VAL A 71 -18.24 12.63 8.61
N LYS A 72 -18.17 13.52 7.61
CA LYS A 72 -17.34 14.73 7.60
C LYS A 72 -15.91 14.47 8.07
N PRO A 73 -15.19 13.53 7.42
CA PRO A 73 -13.86 13.11 7.88
C PRO A 73 -12.88 14.27 7.83
N ARG A 74 -12.10 14.40 8.91
CA ARG A 74 -10.96 15.34 8.97
C ARG A 74 -9.76 14.82 8.17
N VAL A 75 -9.61 13.50 8.09
CA VAL A 75 -8.52 12.87 7.33
C VAL A 75 -9.09 11.74 6.48
N ILE A 76 -8.70 11.70 5.21
CA ILE A 76 -9.06 10.64 4.28
C ILE A 76 -7.81 9.88 3.86
N TYR A 77 -7.79 8.56 4.10
CA TYR A 77 -6.79 7.65 3.54
C TYR A 77 -7.39 6.90 2.35
N HIS A 78 -6.92 7.21 1.15
CA HIS A 78 -7.40 6.56 -0.07
C HIS A 78 -6.44 5.48 -0.53
N LEU A 79 -6.71 4.22 -0.11
CA LEU A 79 -5.92 3.04 -0.45
C LEU A 79 -6.69 2.03 -1.32
N ALA A 80 -7.98 2.27 -1.57
CA ALA A 80 -8.76 1.39 -2.42
C ALA A 80 -8.18 1.37 -3.84
N THR A 81 -7.92 0.18 -4.35
CA THR A 81 -7.36 -0.05 -5.68
C THR A 81 -7.76 -1.41 -6.22
N TYR A 82 -7.69 -1.57 -7.55
CA TYR A 82 -7.81 -2.85 -8.23
C TYR A 82 -6.71 -2.98 -9.28
N GLY A 83 -6.23 -4.18 -9.55
CA GLY A 83 -5.17 -4.44 -10.52
C GLY A 83 -3.77 -4.62 -9.90
N ALA A 84 -3.64 -4.53 -8.57
CA ALA A 84 -2.36 -4.72 -7.88
C ALA A 84 -1.87 -6.18 -7.86
N TYR A 85 -2.76 -7.14 -8.13
CA TYR A 85 -2.46 -8.57 -8.10
C TYR A 85 -2.73 -9.21 -9.47
N PRO A 86 -1.99 -10.27 -9.88
CA PRO A 86 -2.13 -10.88 -11.20
C PRO A 86 -3.53 -11.39 -11.55
N TYR A 87 -4.32 -11.78 -10.55
CA TYR A 87 -5.71 -12.22 -10.73
C TYR A 87 -6.71 -11.06 -10.89
N GLN A 88 -6.26 -9.83 -10.71
CA GLN A 88 -7.04 -8.60 -10.91
C GLN A 88 -6.70 -8.01 -12.27
N ASN A 89 -7.09 -8.66 -13.35
CA ASN A 89 -6.65 -8.39 -14.72
C ASN A 89 -7.75 -7.86 -15.65
N GLU A 90 -8.85 -7.35 -15.09
CA GLU A 90 -9.97 -6.76 -15.83
C GLU A 90 -9.72 -5.26 -16.07
N PRO A 91 -9.34 -4.81 -17.30
CA PRO A 91 -8.95 -3.42 -17.55
C PRO A 91 -10.03 -2.40 -17.17
N ASP A 92 -11.30 -2.67 -17.55
CA ASP A 92 -12.42 -1.76 -17.26
C ASP A 92 -12.58 -1.56 -15.75
N LYS A 93 -12.47 -2.63 -14.98
CA LYS A 93 -12.60 -2.57 -13.53
C LYS A 93 -11.39 -1.87 -12.88
N ILE A 94 -10.20 -2.02 -13.46
CA ILE A 94 -9.00 -1.27 -13.02
C ILE A 94 -9.25 0.23 -13.23
N ILE A 95 -9.71 0.64 -14.42
CA ILE A 95 -10.00 2.03 -14.76
C ILE A 95 -11.12 2.60 -13.87
N HIS A 96 -12.25 1.89 -13.76
CA HIS A 96 -13.38 2.35 -12.96
C HIS A 96 -13.01 2.50 -11.48
N THR A 97 -12.32 1.52 -10.90
CA THR A 97 -11.94 1.59 -9.49
C THR A 97 -10.91 2.68 -9.23
N ASN A 98 -9.82 2.70 -10.01
CA ASN A 98 -8.67 3.53 -9.68
C ASN A 98 -8.80 4.97 -10.16
N ILE A 99 -9.46 5.23 -11.30
CA ILE A 99 -9.62 6.59 -11.84
C ILE A 99 -10.98 7.16 -11.43
N LEU A 100 -12.08 6.53 -11.85
CA LEU A 100 -13.41 7.08 -11.59
C LEU A 100 -13.77 7.02 -10.11
N GLY A 101 -13.39 5.94 -9.42
CA GLY A 101 -13.57 5.83 -7.97
C GLY A 101 -12.82 6.90 -7.20
N THR A 102 -11.58 7.22 -7.59
CA THR A 102 -10.82 8.34 -7.00
C THR A 102 -11.50 9.67 -7.28
N TRP A 103 -11.92 9.91 -8.54
CA TRP A 103 -12.64 11.13 -8.91
C TRP A 103 -13.91 11.31 -8.09
N ASN A 104 -14.71 10.27 -7.92
CA ASN A 104 -15.94 10.32 -7.12
C ASN A 104 -15.64 10.68 -5.65
N LEU A 105 -14.60 10.11 -5.06
CA LEU A 105 -14.20 10.41 -3.67
C LEU A 105 -13.69 11.87 -3.54
N LEU A 106 -12.90 12.33 -4.50
CA LEU A 106 -12.44 13.73 -4.54
C LEU A 106 -13.62 14.72 -4.65
N LYS A 107 -14.59 14.42 -5.50
CA LYS A 107 -15.84 15.23 -5.61
C LYS A 107 -16.63 15.20 -4.31
N ALA A 108 -16.88 14.02 -3.75
CA ALA A 108 -17.64 13.87 -2.52
C ALA A 108 -17.01 14.63 -1.34
N SER A 109 -15.68 14.76 -1.34
CA SER A 109 -14.94 15.44 -0.27
C SER A 109 -14.59 16.90 -0.56
N ALA A 110 -15.09 17.49 -1.64
CA ALA A 110 -14.73 18.86 -2.04
C ALA A 110 -15.24 19.95 -1.08
N HIS A 111 -16.37 19.71 -0.44
CA HIS A 111 -17.08 20.72 0.38
C HIS A 111 -16.95 20.50 1.89
N ILE A 112 -16.20 19.50 2.32
CA ILE A 112 -15.95 19.23 3.75
C ILE A 112 -14.63 19.87 4.20
N ASP A 113 -14.54 20.17 5.50
CA ASP A 113 -13.31 20.68 6.13
C ASP A 113 -12.32 19.52 6.39
N CYS A 114 -11.69 19.03 5.29
CA CYS A 114 -10.72 17.97 5.33
C CYS A 114 -9.32 18.54 5.59
N GLU A 115 -8.66 18.11 6.67
CA GLU A 115 -7.28 18.55 6.99
C GLU A 115 -6.25 17.93 6.08
N LEU A 116 -6.49 16.68 5.66
CA LEU A 116 -5.57 15.94 4.79
C LEU A 116 -6.27 14.82 4.03
N PHE A 117 -6.03 14.76 2.74
CA PHE A 117 -6.34 13.63 1.89
C PHE A 117 -5.03 12.96 1.46
N VAL A 118 -4.79 11.73 1.93
CA VAL A 118 -3.63 10.93 1.51
C VAL A 118 -4.03 10.01 0.39
N ASN A 119 -3.55 10.30 -0.80
CA ASN A 119 -3.63 9.40 -1.94
C ASN A 119 -2.48 8.40 -1.92
N THR A 120 -2.79 7.12 -2.08
CA THR A 120 -1.75 6.09 -2.23
C THR A 120 -1.46 5.87 -3.72
N GLY A 121 -0.32 6.37 -4.17
CA GLY A 121 0.26 6.12 -5.48
C GLY A 121 0.94 4.74 -5.55
N SER A 122 1.89 4.62 -6.45
CA SER A 122 2.69 3.39 -6.61
C SER A 122 4.02 3.67 -7.31
N SER A 123 5.09 3.00 -6.90
CA SER A 123 6.35 3.03 -7.65
C SER A 123 6.21 2.52 -9.09
N SER A 124 5.19 1.72 -9.40
CA SER A 124 4.91 1.27 -10.78
C SER A 124 4.59 2.39 -11.76
N GLU A 125 4.23 3.58 -11.28
CA GLU A 125 4.00 4.77 -12.09
C GLU A 125 5.25 5.19 -12.89
N TYR A 126 6.45 4.95 -12.31
CA TYR A 126 7.73 5.31 -12.95
C TYR A 126 8.09 4.46 -14.16
N GLY A 127 7.62 3.21 -14.21
CA GLY A 127 8.11 2.27 -15.21
C GLY A 127 9.57 1.84 -14.94
N PHE A 128 10.34 1.63 -16.01
CA PHE A 128 11.73 1.18 -15.92
C PHE A 128 12.68 2.37 -15.81
N LYS A 129 13.55 2.35 -14.81
CA LYS A 129 14.60 3.37 -14.61
C LYS A 129 15.93 2.70 -14.33
N GLU A 130 17.02 3.35 -14.74
CA GLU A 130 18.39 2.88 -14.48
C GLU A 130 18.99 3.49 -13.20
N LEU A 131 18.39 4.57 -12.71
CA LEU A 131 18.82 5.30 -11.51
C LEU A 131 17.72 5.24 -10.43
N PRO A 132 18.04 5.57 -9.17
CA PRO A 132 17.02 5.72 -8.13
C PRO A 132 15.92 6.68 -8.55
N MET A 133 14.67 6.22 -8.46
CA MET A 133 13.47 6.91 -8.95
C MET A 133 13.18 8.13 -8.09
N LYS A 134 13.08 9.31 -8.73
CA LYS A 134 12.71 10.59 -8.10
C LYS A 134 11.28 10.95 -8.43
N GLU A 135 10.64 11.72 -7.55
CA GLU A 135 9.24 12.14 -7.74
C GLU A 135 9.02 12.96 -9.00
N ALA A 136 10.05 13.65 -9.48
CA ALA A 136 10.03 14.46 -10.71
C ALA A 136 10.35 13.66 -11.99
N ASP A 137 10.67 12.40 -11.89
CA ASP A 137 10.99 11.58 -13.08
C ASP A 137 9.76 11.41 -13.97
N LEU A 138 10.02 11.31 -15.29
CA LEU A 138 8.98 11.01 -16.26
C LEU A 138 8.31 9.69 -15.91
N LEU A 139 6.97 9.67 -15.93
CA LEU A 139 6.19 8.47 -15.71
C LEU A 139 6.11 7.65 -17.00
N GLU A 140 6.49 6.38 -16.94
CA GLU A 140 6.51 5.43 -18.06
C GLU A 140 5.78 4.13 -17.66
N PRO A 141 4.48 4.21 -17.30
CA PRO A 141 3.74 3.10 -16.73
C PRO A 141 3.62 1.93 -17.70
N ALA A 142 4.04 0.73 -17.28
CA ALA A 142 4.14 -0.47 -18.12
C ALA A 142 2.96 -1.46 -17.93
N SER A 143 1.85 -1.05 -17.29
CA SER A 143 0.65 -1.88 -17.12
C SER A 143 -0.60 -1.02 -16.93
N TYR A 144 -1.79 -1.59 -17.15
CA TYR A 144 -3.07 -0.89 -16.87
C TYR A 144 -3.12 -0.37 -15.42
N TYR A 145 -2.66 -1.18 -14.46
CA TYR A 145 -2.55 -0.75 -13.06
C TYR A 145 -1.67 0.50 -12.93
N ALA A 146 -0.46 0.46 -13.51
CA ALA A 146 0.48 1.57 -13.43
C ALA A 146 -0.07 2.84 -14.12
N VAL A 147 -0.70 2.70 -15.31
CA VAL A 147 -1.38 3.81 -16.00
C VAL A 147 -2.45 4.43 -15.11
N THR A 148 -3.30 3.61 -14.50
CA THR A 148 -4.38 4.15 -13.65
C THR A 148 -3.86 4.77 -12.36
N LYS A 149 -2.75 4.26 -11.79
CA LYS A 149 -2.10 4.88 -10.62
C LYS A 149 -1.47 6.23 -10.98
N SER A 150 -0.83 6.33 -12.14
CA SER A 150 -0.34 7.62 -12.67
C SER A 150 -1.48 8.62 -12.87
N SER A 151 -2.59 8.18 -13.47
CA SER A 151 -3.79 9.02 -13.67
C SER A 151 -4.38 9.48 -12.33
N GLN A 152 -4.47 8.59 -11.36
CA GLN A 152 -4.93 8.89 -10.00
C GLN A 152 -4.05 9.95 -9.33
N THR A 153 -2.74 9.80 -9.42
CA THR A 153 -1.76 10.75 -8.88
C THR A 153 -1.90 12.12 -9.55
N LEU A 154 -2.03 12.16 -10.88
CA LEU A 154 -2.20 13.42 -11.63
C LEU A 154 -3.53 14.11 -11.31
N LEU A 155 -4.63 13.37 -11.14
CA LEU A 155 -5.91 13.95 -10.68
C LEU A 155 -5.76 14.58 -9.29
N CYS A 156 -5.16 13.87 -8.34
CA CYS A 156 -4.93 14.39 -6.99
C CYS A 156 -4.04 15.64 -7.01
N PHE A 157 -2.98 15.62 -7.80
CA PHE A 157 -2.06 16.74 -7.97
C PHE A 157 -2.78 17.99 -8.55
N HIS A 158 -3.56 17.80 -9.62
CA HIS A 158 -4.30 18.89 -10.25
C HIS A 158 -5.29 19.52 -9.26
N ILE A 159 -6.13 18.72 -8.61
CA ILE A 159 -7.14 19.20 -7.68
C ILE A 159 -6.51 19.87 -6.45
N ALA A 160 -5.41 19.34 -5.94
CA ALA A 160 -4.70 19.96 -4.82
C ALA A 160 -4.28 21.40 -5.13
N ARG A 161 -3.84 21.66 -6.36
CA ARG A 161 -3.37 22.98 -6.79
C ARG A 161 -4.52 23.91 -7.19
N GLU A 162 -5.44 23.42 -8.00
CA GLU A 162 -6.56 24.21 -8.54
C GLU A 162 -7.53 24.63 -7.42
N GLU A 163 -7.91 23.67 -6.56
CA GLU A 163 -8.87 23.88 -5.49
C GLU A 163 -8.21 24.20 -4.13
N LYS A 164 -6.88 24.28 -4.06
CA LYS A 164 -6.07 24.52 -2.85
C LYS A 164 -6.39 23.52 -1.72
N ARG A 165 -6.61 22.27 -2.08
CA ARG A 165 -6.97 21.21 -1.13
C ARG A 165 -5.73 20.52 -0.57
N PRO A 166 -5.73 20.11 0.72
CA PRO A 166 -4.61 19.45 1.36
C PRO A 166 -4.52 17.97 0.94
N ILE A 167 -4.18 17.73 -0.32
CA ILE A 167 -4.03 16.39 -0.90
C ILE A 167 -2.55 16.11 -1.10
N VAL A 168 -2.07 14.98 -0.58
CA VAL A 168 -0.69 14.49 -0.74
C VAL A 168 -0.72 13.09 -1.32
N THR A 169 0.20 12.78 -2.23
CA THR A 169 0.37 11.43 -2.77
C THR A 169 1.62 10.79 -2.18
N LEU A 170 1.44 9.59 -1.62
CA LEU A 170 2.54 8.72 -1.21
C LEU A 170 2.71 7.60 -2.24
N ARG A 171 3.92 7.43 -2.79
CA ARG A 171 4.28 6.35 -3.74
C ARG A 171 5.05 5.25 -3.02
N PRO A 172 4.39 4.24 -2.44
CA PRO A 172 5.09 3.13 -1.81
C PRO A 172 5.81 2.27 -2.85
N PHE A 173 6.99 1.78 -2.45
CA PHE A 173 7.76 0.79 -3.19
C PHE A 173 7.30 -0.62 -2.83
N SER A 174 8.19 -1.62 -2.75
CA SER A 174 7.77 -2.99 -2.49
C SER A 174 7.48 -3.21 -1.00
N VAL A 175 6.25 -2.89 -0.59
CA VAL A 175 5.83 -3.03 0.81
C VAL A 175 5.65 -4.50 1.16
N TYR A 176 6.19 -4.91 2.34
CA TYR A 176 6.02 -6.25 2.87
C TYR A 176 5.77 -6.24 4.38
N GLY A 177 5.26 -7.34 4.92
CA GLY A 177 5.04 -7.52 6.36
C GLY A 177 3.78 -8.31 6.70
N PRO A 178 3.37 -8.34 7.98
CA PRO A 178 2.17 -9.01 8.46
C PRO A 178 0.91 -8.60 7.69
N TYR A 179 0.08 -9.60 7.34
CA TYR A 179 -1.14 -9.45 6.54
C TYR A 179 -0.93 -9.12 5.05
N GLU A 180 0.29 -9.18 4.52
CA GLU A 180 0.50 -9.11 3.07
C GLU A 180 -0.28 -10.21 2.34
N GLU A 181 -0.53 -10.01 1.03
CA GLU A 181 -1.24 -11.00 0.21
C GLU A 181 -0.44 -12.34 0.16
N PRO A 182 -1.06 -13.48 0.50
CA PRO A 182 -0.36 -14.76 0.63
C PRO A 182 0.40 -15.21 -0.60
N THR A 183 -0.02 -14.77 -1.79
CA THR A 183 0.60 -15.11 -3.08
C THR A 183 1.78 -14.22 -3.45
N ARG A 184 2.12 -13.23 -2.62
CA ARG A 184 3.28 -12.36 -2.83
C ARG A 184 4.57 -13.06 -2.40
N PHE A 185 5.70 -12.52 -2.87
CA PHE A 185 7.02 -13.15 -2.71
C PHE A 185 7.38 -13.44 -1.24
N ILE A 186 7.34 -12.44 -0.37
CA ILE A 186 7.77 -12.62 1.03
C ILE A 186 6.85 -13.56 1.82
N PRO A 187 5.50 -13.46 1.78
CA PRO A 187 4.64 -14.48 2.38
C PRO A 187 4.87 -15.89 1.85
N THR A 188 5.07 -16.06 0.52
CA THR A 188 5.37 -17.36 -0.08
C THR A 188 6.72 -17.89 0.41
N LEU A 189 7.75 -17.04 0.57
CA LEU A 189 9.04 -17.40 1.12
C LEU A 189 8.92 -17.84 2.59
N MET A 190 8.17 -17.11 3.43
CA MET A 190 7.93 -17.50 4.82
C MET A 190 7.22 -18.85 4.91
N LYS A 191 6.24 -19.07 4.02
CA LYS A 191 5.55 -20.37 3.93
C LYS A 191 6.50 -21.50 3.55
N ALA A 192 7.32 -21.30 2.50
CA ALA A 192 8.27 -22.31 2.05
C ALA A 192 9.30 -22.67 3.14
N LEU A 193 9.81 -21.68 3.86
CA LEU A 193 10.72 -21.89 4.99
C LEU A 193 10.05 -22.64 6.14
N HIS A 194 8.81 -22.25 6.50
CA HIS A 194 8.10 -22.84 7.65
C HIS A 194 7.74 -24.32 7.43
N PHE A 195 7.23 -24.64 6.22
CA PHE A 195 6.78 -25.98 5.89
C PHE A 195 7.83 -26.80 5.13
N LYS A 196 9.02 -26.24 4.88
CA LYS A 196 10.12 -26.87 4.12
C LYS A 196 9.67 -27.31 2.72
N GLU A 197 8.82 -26.46 2.09
CA GLU A 197 8.25 -26.72 0.76
C GLU A 197 9.20 -26.28 -0.35
N LYS A 198 9.05 -26.90 -1.53
CA LYS A 198 9.70 -26.42 -2.76
C LYS A 198 9.16 -25.04 -3.13
N MET A 199 10.06 -24.11 -3.48
CA MET A 199 9.68 -22.79 -3.98
C MET A 199 10.36 -22.49 -5.31
N ASN A 200 9.56 -22.30 -6.35
CA ASN A 200 10.05 -21.83 -7.65
C ASN A 200 10.26 -20.31 -7.60
N LEU A 201 11.42 -19.87 -8.06
CA LEU A 201 11.85 -18.49 -8.05
C LEU A 201 12.15 -17.99 -9.47
N VAL A 202 12.05 -16.70 -9.69
CA VAL A 202 12.54 -16.00 -10.87
C VAL A 202 14.07 -15.90 -10.85
N SER A 203 14.66 -15.15 -11.78
CA SER A 203 16.10 -14.87 -11.76
C SER A 203 16.53 -14.27 -10.42
N PRO A 204 17.66 -14.74 -9.84
CA PRO A 204 18.17 -14.22 -8.57
C PRO A 204 18.55 -12.74 -8.62
N LYS A 205 18.77 -12.17 -9.82
CA LYS A 205 19.22 -10.79 -10.06
C LYS A 205 18.10 -9.76 -10.08
N ILE A 206 16.84 -10.18 -10.13
CA ILE A 206 15.70 -9.24 -10.08
C ILE A 206 15.71 -8.56 -8.73
N SER A 207 15.61 -7.23 -8.73
CA SER A 207 15.78 -6.41 -7.52
C SER A 207 14.58 -5.53 -7.25
N ARG A 208 14.36 -5.25 -5.97
CA ARG A 208 13.32 -4.33 -5.47
C ARG A 208 13.82 -3.57 -4.23
N ASP A 209 13.24 -2.41 -4.02
CA ASP A 209 13.33 -1.69 -2.76
C ASP A 209 12.21 -2.20 -1.85
N HIS A 210 12.57 -3.03 -0.87
CA HIS A 210 11.64 -3.66 0.06
C HIS A 210 11.50 -2.82 1.33
N ILE A 211 10.31 -2.25 1.55
CA ILE A 211 10.00 -1.45 2.74
C ILE A 211 9.02 -2.19 3.66
N TYR A 212 9.32 -2.18 4.96
CA TYR A 212 8.44 -2.80 5.95
C TYR A 212 7.16 -1.98 6.15
N VAL A 213 6.03 -2.65 6.28
CA VAL A 213 4.70 -2.02 6.28
C VAL A 213 4.52 -0.97 7.38
N GLU A 214 5.13 -1.15 8.57
CA GLU A 214 5.00 -0.16 9.64
C GLU A 214 5.70 1.17 9.32
N ASP A 215 6.79 1.17 8.56
CA ASP A 215 7.41 2.42 8.09
C ASP A 215 6.47 3.17 7.13
N VAL A 216 5.71 2.44 6.31
CA VAL A 216 4.66 3.04 5.45
C VAL A 216 3.51 3.59 6.28
N VAL A 217 3.09 2.87 7.33
CA VAL A 217 2.07 3.37 8.27
C VAL A 217 2.56 4.61 8.99
N ASP A 218 3.81 4.63 9.44
CA ASP A 218 4.40 5.77 10.17
C ASP A 218 4.31 7.06 9.34
N ILE A 219 4.73 7.04 8.06
CA ILE A 219 4.63 8.23 7.21
C ILE A 219 3.17 8.63 6.93
N CYS A 220 2.26 7.66 6.73
CA CYS A 220 0.84 7.97 6.56
C CYS A 220 0.25 8.72 7.76
N LEU A 221 0.70 8.40 8.98
CA LEU A 221 0.19 9.01 10.21
C LEU A 221 0.83 10.37 10.55
N MET A 222 1.75 10.88 9.75
CA MET A 222 2.36 12.20 9.90
C MET A 222 1.41 13.31 9.40
N VAL A 223 0.15 13.31 9.85
CA VAL A 223 -0.91 14.19 9.33
C VAL A 223 -0.52 15.67 9.40
N ASP A 224 0.02 16.10 10.55
CA ASP A 224 0.34 17.52 10.78
C ASP A 224 1.53 18.02 9.95
N GLN A 225 2.44 17.13 9.57
CA GLN A 225 3.53 17.40 8.63
C GLN A 225 3.03 17.36 7.19
N LEU A 226 2.34 16.28 6.79
CA LEU A 226 1.90 16.07 5.40
C LEU A 226 0.94 17.16 4.92
N LYS A 227 0.03 17.65 5.75
CA LYS A 227 -0.94 18.70 5.36
C LYS A 227 -0.28 20.02 4.91
N GLN A 228 0.98 20.24 5.26
CA GLN A 228 1.75 21.42 4.83
C GLN A 228 2.27 21.29 3.39
N PHE A 229 2.17 20.13 2.79
CA PHE A 229 2.72 19.80 1.48
C PHE A 229 1.61 19.46 0.45
N ALA A 230 0.56 20.28 0.42
CA ALA A 230 -0.55 20.11 -0.52
C ALA A 230 -0.05 20.08 -1.98
N GLY A 231 -0.48 19.07 -2.74
CA GLY A 231 -0.05 18.84 -4.11
C GLY A 231 1.28 18.13 -4.25
N GLU A 232 1.97 17.82 -3.16
CA GLU A 232 3.26 17.15 -3.24
C GLU A 232 3.12 15.62 -3.30
N ILE A 233 4.15 14.99 -3.89
CA ILE A 233 4.30 13.55 -4.02
C ILE A 233 5.55 13.17 -3.25
N PHE A 234 5.50 12.07 -2.48
CA PHE A 234 6.64 11.53 -1.76
C PHE A 234 6.84 10.06 -2.06
N ASN A 235 8.06 9.68 -2.39
CA ASN A 235 8.47 8.28 -2.45
C ASN A 235 8.54 7.68 -1.05
N VAL A 236 7.99 6.49 -0.90
CA VAL A 236 7.99 5.73 0.35
C VAL A 236 8.70 4.39 0.11
N GLY A 237 9.99 4.41 0.27
CA GLY A 237 10.92 3.29 0.09
C GLY A 237 12.04 3.36 1.11
N THR A 238 13.01 2.48 0.97
CA THR A 238 14.20 2.48 1.83
C THR A 238 15.38 3.24 1.20
N GLY A 239 15.38 3.40 -0.12
CA GLY A 239 16.53 3.86 -0.88
C GLY A 239 17.62 2.79 -1.02
N ILE A 240 17.30 1.55 -0.65
CA ILE A 240 18.20 0.39 -0.74
C ILE A 240 17.51 -0.70 -1.55
N GLN A 241 18.16 -1.10 -2.63
CA GLN A 241 17.66 -2.19 -3.45
C GLN A 241 18.26 -3.52 -2.97
N SER A 242 17.43 -4.56 -2.95
CA SER A 242 17.85 -5.93 -2.65
C SER A 242 17.40 -6.86 -3.77
N SER A 243 18.29 -7.73 -4.23
CA SER A 243 17.93 -8.76 -5.19
C SER A 243 17.06 -9.84 -4.52
N ILE A 244 16.35 -10.63 -5.34
CA ILE A 244 15.58 -11.78 -4.82
C ILE A 244 16.50 -12.73 -4.06
N LYS A 245 17.75 -12.91 -4.52
CA LYS A 245 18.76 -13.71 -3.84
C LYS A 245 19.09 -13.15 -2.47
N ASP A 246 19.37 -11.84 -2.35
CA ASP A 246 19.70 -11.20 -1.08
C ASP A 246 18.58 -11.36 -0.06
N VAL A 247 17.31 -11.24 -0.51
CA VAL A 247 16.13 -11.42 0.36
C VAL A 247 16.01 -12.87 0.85
N VAL A 248 16.21 -13.85 -0.05
CA VAL A 248 16.17 -15.29 0.32
C VAL A 248 17.27 -15.60 1.33
N GLU A 249 18.51 -15.17 1.07
CA GLU A 249 19.65 -15.40 1.97
C GLU A 249 19.44 -14.71 3.32
N ALA A 250 18.92 -13.48 3.34
CA ALA A 250 18.56 -12.79 4.58
C ALA A 250 17.48 -13.56 5.35
N ALA A 251 16.44 -14.03 4.66
CA ALA A 251 15.37 -14.82 5.30
C ALA A 251 15.89 -16.11 5.91
N VAL A 252 16.76 -16.86 5.20
CA VAL A 252 17.42 -18.07 5.72
C VAL A 252 18.24 -17.74 6.98
N ARG A 253 19.02 -16.64 6.94
CA ARG A 253 19.83 -16.24 8.11
C ARG A 253 18.99 -15.89 9.33
N VAL A 254 17.90 -15.11 9.15
CA VAL A 254 17.12 -14.61 10.30
C VAL A 254 16.15 -15.65 10.85
N THR A 255 15.73 -16.62 10.04
CA THR A 255 14.82 -17.70 10.45
C THR A 255 15.55 -18.92 10.98
N GLY A 256 16.78 -19.17 10.54
CA GLY A 256 17.51 -20.43 10.75
C GLY A 256 16.94 -21.60 9.96
N GLU A 257 15.96 -21.37 9.08
CA GLU A 257 15.28 -22.40 8.29
C GLU A 257 15.72 -22.36 6.83
N THR A 258 15.52 -23.46 6.11
CA THR A 258 15.81 -23.56 4.68
C THR A 258 14.68 -24.28 3.94
N ALA A 259 14.61 -24.10 2.62
CA ALA A 259 13.65 -24.74 1.74
C ALA A 259 14.32 -25.14 0.41
N ASP A 260 13.62 -25.89 -0.43
CA ASP A 260 14.10 -26.30 -1.75
C ASP A 260 13.85 -25.17 -2.78
N PHE A 261 14.81 -24.27 -2.95
CA PHE A 261 14.72 -23.13 -3.86
C PHE A 261 15.13 -23.51 -5.29
N LYS A 262 14.22 -23.34 -6.26
CA LYS A 262 14.45 -23.59 -7.69
C LYS A 262 14.54 -22.29 -8.45
N TRP A 263 15.72 -21.83 -8.73
CA TRP A 263 16.00 -20.59 -9.43
C TRP A 263 15.72 -20.69 -10.93
N GLY A 264 15.05 -19.65 -11.50
CA GLY A 264 14.74 -19.57 -12.95
C GLY A 264 13.56 -20.41 -13.40
N GLU A 265 12.94 -21.19 -12.50
CA GLU A 265 11.76 -22.03 -12.80
C GLU A 265 10.47 -21.20 -12.95
N MET A 266 10.40 -20.02 -12.34
CA MET A 266 9.28 -19.10 -12.53
C MET A 266 9.57 -18.18 -13.72
N LYS A 267 8.60 -18.07 -14.65
CA LYS A 267 8.71 -17.14 -15.78
C LYS A 267 8.80 -15.70 -15.27
N PRO A 268 9.75 -14.90 -15.79
CA PRO A 268 9.83 -13.49 -15.44
C PRO A 268 8.57 -12.77 -15.91
N ARG A 269 8.17 -11.75 -15.16
CA ARG A 269 7.08 -10.86 -15.55
C ARG A 269 7.62 -9.74 -16.42
N THR A 270 6.76 -9.12 -17.22
CA THR A 270 7.13 -8.02 -18.12
C THR A 270 7.73 -6.80 -17.41
N TRP A 271 7.45 -6.66 -16.11
CA TRP A 271 7.96 -5.58 -15.25
C TRP A 271 9.11 -6.00 -14.33
N ASP A 272 9.65 -7.21 -14.48
CA ASP A 272 10.82 -7.63 -13.72
C ASP A 272 12.07 -6.94 -14.26
N THR A 273 12.81 -6.31 -13.36
CA THR A 273 14.00 -5.51 -13.67
C THR A 273 15.08 -5.72 -12.61
N HIS A 274 16.32 -5.38 -12.99
CA HIS A 274 17.45 -5.40 -12.07
C HIS A 274 17.59 -4.10 -11.27
N HIS A 275 16.81 -3.06 -11.62
CA HIS A 275 16.87 -1.76 -10.97
C HIS A 275 15.47 -1.31 -10.57
N TRP A 276 15.23 -1.21 -9.26
CA TRP A 276 13.97 -0.74 -8.71
C TRP A 276 14.18 -0.23 -7.30
N VAL A 277 14.53 1.06 -7.19
CA VAL A 277 14.88 1.68 -5.91
C VAL A 277 14.38 3.12 -5.85
N ALA A 278 13.93 3.55 -4.69
CA ALA A 278 13.47 4.90 -4.43
C ALA A 278 14.65 5.87 -4.21
N ASP A 279 14.58 7.07 -4.75
CA ASP A 279 15.21 8.22 -4.13
C ASP A 279 14.24 8.76 -3.05
N ILE A 280 14.65 8.73 -1.79
CA ILE A 280 13.85 9.19 -0.64
C ILE A 280 14.35 10.53 -0.07
N SER A 281 15.22 11.22 -0.80
CA SER A 281 15.83 12.49 -0.36
C SER A 281 14.79 13.54 -0.03
N LYS A 282 13.71 13.64 -0.84
CA LYS A 282 12.60 14.56 -0.61
C LYS A 282 11.87 14.28 0.71
N ALA A 283 11.51 13.03 0.98
CA ALA A 283 10.85 12.66 2.23
C ALA A 283 11.74 12.93 3.44
N ARG A 284 13.04 12.66 3.34
CA ARG A 284 14.03 13.00 4.39
C ARG A 284 14.11 14.49 4.67
N GLN A 285 14.24 15.29 3.62
CA GLN A 285 14.45 16.74 3.77
C GLN A 285 13.19 17.48 4.20
N SER A 286 12.04 17.13 3.60
CA SER A 286 10.79 17.87 3.82
C SER A 286 10.02 17.38 5.06
N LEU A 287 10.02 16.08 5.32
CA LEU A 287 9.23 15.48 6.38
C LEU A 287 10.08 15.02 7.58
N ASN A 288 11.40 15.10 7.50
CA ASN A 288 12.33 14.47 8.45
C ASN A 288 11.99 12.98 8.67
N TRP A 289 11.54 12.31 7.60
CA TRP A 289 11.15 10.91 7.63
C TRP A 289 12.20 10.02 6.95
N SER A 290 12.47 8.90 7.59
CA SER A 290 13.24 7.80 7.02
C SER A 290 12.69 6.47 7.52
N PRO A 291 12.79 5.38 6.73
CA PRO A 291 12.44 4.06 7.21
C PRO A 291 13.35 3.66 8.38
N LYS A 292 12.78 2.97 9.37
CA LYS A 292 13.46 2.57 10.61
C LYS A 292 13.77 1.09 10.67
N VAL A 293 13.12 0.29 9.80
CA VAL A 293 13.19 -1.17 9.84
C VAL A 293 14.07 -1.67 8.70
N SER A 294 15.21 -2.27 9.02
CA SER A 294 16.08 -2.92 8.03
C SER A 294 15.39 -4.17 7.43
N LEU A 295 15.88 -4.65 6.28
CA LEU A 295 15.35 -5.85 5.64
C LEU A 295 15.39 -7.06 6.60
N GLU A 296 16.52 -7.32 7.25
CA GLU A 296 16.67 -8.42 8.19
C GLU A 296 15.70 -8.30 9.37
N LYS A 297 15.59 -7.10 9.96
CA LYS A 297 14.65 -6.87 11.06
C LYS A 297 13.21 -7.08 10.64
N GLY A 298 12.83 -6.58 9.48
CA GLY A 298 11.47 -6.75 8.93
C GLY A 298 11.15 -8.22 8.60
N LEU A 299 12.10 -8.96 8.04
CA LEU A 299 11.97 -10.40 7.79
C LEU A 299 11.83 -11.18 9.10
N SER A 300 12.61 -10.84 10.13
CA SER A 300 12.49 -11.44 11.47
C SER A 300 11.11 -11.17 12.08
N LEU A 301 10.61 -9.93 12.02
CA LEU A 301 9.27 -9.57 12.50
C LEU A 301 8.16 -10.29 11.73
N MET A 302 8.31 -10.41 10.40
CA MET A 302 7.38 -11.15 9.55
C MET A 302 7.38 -12.64 9.90
N TRP A 303 8.55 -13.22 10.16
CA TRP A 303 8.69 -14.61 10.55
C TRP A 303 8.00 -14.91 11.88
N GLU A 304 8.25 -14.11 12.91
CA GLU A 304 7.59 -14.26 14.20
C GLU A 304 6.07 -14.19 14.09
N TRP A 305 5.56 -13.22 13.32
CA TRP A 305 4.14 -13.11 13.05
C TRP A 305 3.62 -14.34 12.27
N PHE A 306 4.35 -14.79 11.24
CA PHE A 306 3.94 -15.91 10.39
C PHE A 306 3.78 -17.20 11.18
N LYS A 307 4.72 -17.54 12.03
CA LYS A 307 4.66 -18.75 12.89
C LYS A 307 3.34 -18.84 13.68
N SER A 308 2.84 -17.72 14.17
CA SER A 308 1.64 -17.68 14.99
C SER A 308 0.34 -17.45 14.20
N ASN A 309 0.43 -17.04 12.94
CA ASN A 309 -0.73 -16.54 12.19
C ASN A 309 -0.86 -17.13 10.78
N HIS A 310 -0.06 -18.12 10.38
CA HIS A 310 -0.10 -18.67 9.02
C HIS A 310 -1.48 -19.20 8.62
N SER A 311 -2.28 -19.70 9.57
CA SER A 311 -3.64 -20.18 9.33
C SER A 311 -4.59 -19.07 8.82
N LEU A 312 -4.31 -17.81 9.08
CA LEU A 312 -5.06 -16.69 8.49
C LEU A 312 -4.94 -16.66 6.95
N TYR A 313 -3.83 -17.16 6.41
CA TYR A 313 -3.64 -17.24 4.97
C TYR A 313 -4.52 -18.33 4.30
N ASP A 314 -4.92 -19.37 5.07
CA ASP A 314 -5.91 -20.35 4.60
C ASP A 314 -7.29 -19.71 4.42
N LEU A 315 -7.65 -18.76 5.30
CA LEU A 315 -8.89 -17.98 5.17
C LEU A 315 -8.86 -17.06 3.94
N ALA A 316 -7.70 -16.51 3.60
CA ALA A 316 -7.52 -15.68 2.42
C ALA A 316 -7.78 -16.47 1.10
N GLY A 317 -7.45 -17.76 1.08
CA GLY A 317 -7.63 -18.66 -0.06
C GLY A 317 -9.06 -19.19 -0.26
N ARG A 318 -9.91 -19.15 0.75
CA ARG A 318 -11.31 -19.59 0.64
C ARG A 318 -12.08 -18.59 -0.23
N ARG A 319 -12.58 -19.08 -1.38
CA ARG A 319 -13.40 -18.32 -2.34
C ARG A 319 -14.84 -18.26 -1.89
#